data_34686ad61470077301b106b730372440
#
_entry.id   34686ad61470077301b106b730372440
#
_cell.length_a   1.000
_cell.length_b   1.000
_cell.length_c   1.000
_cell.angle_alpha   90.00
_cell.angle_beta   90.00
_cell.angle_gamma   90.00
#
_symmetry.space_group_name_H-M   'P 1'
#
loop_
_entity.id
_entity.type
_entity.pdbx_description
1 polymer ?
#
loop_
_entity_poly.entity_id
_entity_poly.type
_entity_poly.pdbx_seq_one_letter_code
_entity_poly.pdbx_strand_id
1 'polypeptide(L)'
;LKIKKITRDKEGHYIMIKGSIQEEDITIVNIYAPNIGAPQYIRQTLTDIKGEIDSNTIIVGDFNTPLTPMDRSSKQKINKETQVLNDTLDEMDLIDIFRTFHPNAEEYTFFSSAHGTFSRIDHILGHKSNLSKFKKIEIISSIFSDHNAMRLDINYKKKTVRNTNTWRLNNTFLNNQQVTEEFKREIKKFLETNDNENTTTQNLWDAAKAVLRGKFIAIQSYLKKQEKHRIDDLMLHVKQLEKQEQKKTQN
;
A
#
# COMPACT_ATOMS: atom_id res chain seq x y z
N LEU A 1 10.18 4.64 -8.80
CA LEU A 1 9.83 6.06 -8.97
C LEU A 1 11.10 6.86 -9.25
N LYS A 2 11.13 7.56 -10.38
CA LYS A 2 12.22 8.46 -10.74
C LYS A 2 11.78 9.88 -10.38
N ILE A 3 12.32 10.42 -9.29
CA ILE A 3 11.90 11.72 -8.76
C ILE A 3 12.51 12.84 -9.63
N LYS A 4 11.67 13.83 -10.00
CA LYS A 4 12.03 15.03 -10.76
C LYS A 4 12.07 16.29 -9.89
N LYS A 5 11.05 16.46 -9.00
CA LYS A 5 10.89 17.64 -8.15
C LYS A 5 10.23 17.24 -6.83
N ILE A 6 10.66 17.84 -5.75
CA ILE A 6 10.01 17.75 -4.42
C ILE A 6 9.70 19.18 -3.97
N THR A 7 8.44 19.42 -3.63
CA THR A 7 7.99 20.69 -3.04
C THR A 7 7.44 20.39 -1.64
N ARG A 8 7.81 21.18 -0.67
CA ARG A 8 7.33 21.06 0.73
C ARG A 8 6.72 22.37 1.15
N ASP A 9 5.64 22.26 1.90
CA ASP A 9 5.09 23.38 2.65
C ASP A 9 6.06 23.83 3.75
N LYS A 10 6.11 25.14 4.03
CA LYS A 10 6.98 25.71 5.09
C LYS A 10 6.60 25.19 6.48
N GLU A 11 5.32 24.98 6.73
CA GLU A 11 4.77 24.49 7.98
C GLU A 11 4.78 22.96 8.09
N GLY A 12 5.10 22.27 6.99
CA GLY A 12 5.21 20.80 6.95
C GLY A 12 3.89 20.06 6.79
N HIS A 13 2.81 20.75 6.45
CA HIS A 13 1.48 20.16 6.30
C HIS A 13 1.26 19.43 4.99
N TYR A 14 2.02 19.74 3.93
CA TYR A 14 1.98 18.95 2.70
C TYR A 14 3.36 18.75 2.08
N ILE A 15 3.49 17.67 1.33
CA ILE A 15 4.62 17.40 0.46
C ILE A 15 4.10 16.97 -0.91
N MET A 16 4.66 17.56 -1.97
CA MET A 16 4.39 17.20 -3.36
C MET A 16 5.64 16.61 -3.99
N ILE A 17 5.50 15.45 -4.61
CA ILE A 17 6.56 14.75 -5.33
C ILE A 17 6.14 14.59 -6.78
N LYS A 18 6.87 15.22 -7.71
CA LYS A 18 6.72 15.00 -9.15
C LYS A 18 7.80 14.04 -9.64
N GLY A 19 7.41 13.06 -10.42
CA GLY A 19 8.33 12.04 -10.91
C GLY A 19 7.74 11.23 -12.04
N SER A 20 8.35 10.08 -12.32
CA SER A 20 7.82 9.13 -13.29
C SER A 20 7.99 7.69 -12.83
N ILE A 21 7.01 6.84 -13.18
CA ILE A 21 7.03 5.40 -13.01
C ILE A 21 6.93 4.78 -14.40
N GLN A 22 7.98 4.02 -14.82
CA GLN A 22 8.03 3.40 -16.14
C GLN A 22 7.82 4.39 -17.29
N GLU A 23 8.40 5.59 -17.16
CA GLU A 23 8.31 6.72 -18.11
C GLU A 23 6.93 7.43 -18.15
N GLU A 24 5.94 6.99 -17.40
CA GLU A 24 4.70 7.74 -17.18
C GLU A 24 4.87 8.73 -16.03
N ASP A 25 4.53 9.98 -16.26
CA ASP A 25 4.61 11.02 -15.24
C ASP A 25 3.53 10.80 -14.15
N ILE A 26 3.90 11.10 -12.92
CA ILE A 26 3.03 11.05 -11.76
C ILE A 26 3.36 12.20 -10.80
N THR A 27 2.32 12.80 -10.25
CA THR A 27 2.41 13.75 -9.14
C THR A 27 1.72 13.13 -7.93
N ILE A 28 2.43 13.04 -6.81
CA ILE A 28 1.86 12.57 -5.54
C ILE A 28 1.90 13.73 -4.56
N VAL A 29 0.75 14.08 -3.99
CA VAL A 29 0.61 15.11 -2.96
C VAL A 29 0.14 14.42 -1.69
N ASN A 30 0.92 14.50 -0.61
CA ASN A 30 0.49 14.06 0.71
C ASN A 30 0.12 15.27 1.54
N ILE A 31 -1.08 15.28 2.12
CA ILE A 31 -1.61 16.37 2.94
C ILE A 31 -1.88 15.82 4.34
N TYR A 32 -1.45 16.58 5.35
CA TYR A 32 -1.85 16.39 6.74
C TYR A 32 -2.60 17.64 7.19
N ALA A 33 -3.92 17.54 7.31
CA ALA A 33 -4.74 18.68 7.69
C ALA A 33 -4.81 18.82 9.22
N PRO A 34 -4.90 20.03 9.77
CA PRO A 34 -5.07 20.24 11.21
C PRO A 34 -6.44 19.74 11.68
N ASN A 35 -6.54 19.30 12.94
CA ASN A 35 -7.80 18.78 13.51
C ASN A 35 -8.95 19.81 13.49
N ILE A 36 -8.62 21.11 13.58
CA ILE A 36 -9.60 22.21 13.57
C ILE A 36 -9.48 22.96 12.26
N GLY A 37 -10.61 23.15 11.56
CA GLY A 37 -10.66 23.85 10.28
C GLY A 37 -10.11 23.03 9.10
N ALA A 38 -10.03 21.71 9.25
CA ALA A 38 -9.51 20.80 8.23
C ALA A 38 -10.09 21.01 6.82
N PRO A 39 -11.43 21.11 6.61
CA PRO A 39 -12.00 21.30 5.27
C PRO A 39 -11.53 22.61 4.62
N GLN A 40 -11.46 23.69 5.38
CA GLN A 40 -11.00 24.99 4.87
C GLN A 40 -9.52 24.95 4.51
N TYR A 41 -8.71 24.32 5.36
CA TYR A 41 -7.28 24.14 5.12
C TYR A 41 -7.01 23.36 3.83
N ILE A 42 -7.69 22.19 3.65
CA ILE A 42 -7.51 21.37 2.45
C ILE A 42 -7.92 22.15 1.20
N ARG A 43 -9.08 22.81 1.26
CA ARG A 43 -9.56 23.64 0.16
C ARG A 43 -8.53 24.71 -0.23
N GLN A 44 -7.97 25.43 0.75
CA GLN A 44 -6.95 26.44 0.50
C GLN A 44 -5.71 25.82 -0.13
N THR A 45 -5.18 24.74 0.45
CA THR A 45 -4.02 24.04 -0.08
C THR A 45 -4.25 23.60 -1.53
N LEU A 46 -5.40 22.97 -1.84
CA LEU A 46 -5.72 22.55 -3.21
C LEU A 46 -5.81 23.73 -4.17
N THR A 47 -6.37 24.86 -3.72
CA THR A 47 -6.46 26.09 -4.52
C THR A 47 -5.07 26.65 -4.81
N ASP A 48 -4.18 26.68 -3.82
CA ASP A 48 -2.83 27.20 -3.95
C ASP A 48 -1.97 26.37 -4.91
N ILE A 49 -2.16 25.05 -4.91
CA ILE A 49 -1.42 24.13 -5.78
C ILE A 49 -2.17 23.77 -7.08
N LYS A 50 -3.32 24.41 -7.37
CA LYS A 50 -4.20 24.06 -8.51
C LYS A 50 -3.44 24.02 -9.84
N GLY A 51 -2.51 24.93 -10.07
CA GLY A 51 -1.67 24.96 -11.27
C GLY A 51 -0.65 23.83 -11.40
N GLU A 52 -0.43 23.08 -10.32
CA GLU A 52 0.50 21.94 -10.27
C GLU A 52 -0.25 20.59 -10.33
N ILE A 53 -1.59 20.61 -10.24
CA ILE A 53 -2.46 19.42 -10.30
C ILE A 53 -2.85 19.15 -11.75
N ASP A 54 -2.65 17.94 -12.19
CA ASP A 54 -3.02 17.43 -13.51
C ASP A 54 -3.74 16.07 -13.41
N SER A 55 -4.09 15.50 -14.56
CA SER A 55 -4.77 14.21 -14.61
C SER A 55 -3.95 13.05 -14.00
N ASN A 56 -2.63 13.17 -13.87
CA ASN A 56 -1.75 12.14 -13.27
C ASN A 56 -1.47 12.42 -11.79
N THR A 57 -2.17 13.38 -11.19
CA THR A 57 -2.02 13.71 -9.78
C THR A 57 -2.86 12.78 -8.90
N ILE A 58 -2.23 12.29 -7.85
CA ILE A 58 -2.87 11.53 -6.77
C ILE A 58 -2.63 12.30 -5.48
N ILE A 59 -3.69 12.64 -4.76
CA ILE A 59 -3.63 13.35 -3.49
C ILE A 59 -3.99 12.35 -2.39
N VAL A 60 -3.14 12.22 -1.41
CA VAL A 60 -3.29 11.26 -0.31
C VAL A 60 -3.09 11.97 1.03
N GLY A 61 -3.58 11.39 2.10
CA GLY A 61 -3.22 11.79 3.45
C GLY A 61 -4.38 11.81 4.42
N ASP A 62 -4.04 12.27 5.62
CA ASP A 62 -5.02 12.48 6.68
C ASP A 62 -5.65 13.87 6.51
N PHE A 63 -6.92 13.84 6.09
CA PHE A 63 -7.71 15.05 5.87
C PHE A 63 -8.41 15.54 7.15
N ASN A 64 -8.33 14.77 8.23
CA ASN A 64 -9.00 15.06 9.50
C ASN A 64 -10.50 15.44 9.34
N THR A 65 -11.11 15.04 8.22
CA THR A 65 -12.52 15.28 7.93
C THR A 65 -13.11 14.15 7.07
N PRO A 66 -14.31 13.66 7.39
CA PRO A 66 -15.06 12.79 6.50
C PRO A 66 -15.59 13.59 5.31
N LEU A 67 -15.56 13.05 4.11
CA LEU A 67 -16.07 13.69 2.90
C LEU A 67 -17.55 13.38 2.66
N THR A 68 -18.06 12.25 3.18
CA THR A 68 -19.45 11.82 3.03
C THR A 68 -20.04 11.38 4.38
N PRO A 69 -21.38 11.33 4.53
CA PRO A 69 -22.01 10.77 5.74
C PRO A 69 -21.62 9.30 5.99
N MET A 70 -21.32 8.54 4.93
CA MET A 70 -20.88 7.14 5.02
C MET A 70 -19.45 6.99 5.61
N ASP A 71 -18.71 8.08 5.73
CA ASP A 71 -17.37 8.09 6.30
C ASP A 71 -17.38 8.22 7.84
N ARG A 72 -18.57 8.17 8.46
CA ARG A 72 -18.76 8.13 9.91
C ARG A 72 -19.67 7.01 10.32
N SER A 73 -19.33 6.29 11.38
CA SER A 73 -20.21 5.26 11.97
C SER A 73 -21.53 5.85 12.48
N SER A 74 -21.52 7.11 12.95
CA SER A 74 -22.72 7.85 13.37
C SER A 74 -23.62 8.30 12.22
N LYS A 75 -23.15 8.19 10.96
CA LYS A 75 -23.86 8.65 9.74
C LYS A 75 -24.37 10.10 9.80
N GLN A 76 -23.73 10.93 10.61
CA GLN A 76 -24.07 12.35 10.72
C GLN A 76 -23.86 13.06 9.39
N LYS A 77 -24.74 14.02 9.10
CA LYS A 77 -24.60 14.90 7.93
C LYS A 77 -23.27 15.64 7.97
N ILE A 78 -22.66 15.82 6.81
CA ILE A 78 -21.49 16.68 6.65
C ILE A 78 -21.84 18.14 6.93
N ASN A 79 -20.88 18.89 7.44
CA ASN A 79 -21.05 20.32 7.69
C ASN A 79 -20.92 21.15 6.40
N LYS A 80 -21.24 22.44 6.47
CA LYS A 80 -21.16 23.37 5.32
C LYS A 80 -19.73 23.48 4.78
N GLU A 81 -18.72 23.49 5.65
CA GLU A 81 -17.32 23.61 5.23
C GLU A 81 -16.86 22.40 4.41
N THR A 82 -17.24 21.18 4.84
CA THR A 82 -17.00 19.97 4.08
C THR A 82 -17.75 19.97 2.74
N GLN A 83 -18.98 20.51 2.72
CA GLN A 83 -19.71 20.64 1.45
C GLN A 83 -18.96 21.54 0.47
N VAL A 84 -18.49 22.71 0.91
CA VAL A 84 -17.68 23.63 0.06
C VAL A 84 -16.37 22.97 -0.39
N LEU A 85 -15.74 22.13 0.47
CA LEU A 85 -14.58 21.33 0.05
C LEU A 85 -14.97 20.36 -1.07
N ASN A 86 -16.08 19.62 -0.93
CA ASN A 86 -16.56 18.70 -1.95
C ASN A 86 -16.85 19.41 -3.28
N ASP A 87 -17.47 20.59 -3.23
CA ASP A 87 -17.72 21.40 -4.42
C ASP A 87 -16.39 21.78 -5.11
N THR A 88 -15.36 22.12 -4.33
CA THR A 88 -14.00 22.39 -4.86
C THR A 88 -13.35 21.14 -5.47
N LEU A 89 -13.51 19.96 -4.86
CA LEU A 89 -13.02 18.70 -5.44
C LEU A 89 -13.70 18.43 -6.79
N ASP A 90 -15.01 18.65 -6.88
CA ASP A 90 -15.77 18.48 -8.12
C ASP A 90 -15.34 19.46 -9.22
N GLU A 91 -15.11 20.74 -8.88
CA GLU A 91 -14.59 21.77 -9.80
C GLU A 91 -13.18 21.43 -10.34
N MET A 92 -12.40 20.65 -9.58
CA MET A 92 -11.07 20.22 -9.98
C MET A 92 -11.07 18.83 -10.64
N ASP A 93 -12.24 18.26 -10.91
CA ASP A 93 -12.41 16.90 -11.42
C ASP A 93 -11.72 15.81 -10.56
N LEU A 94 -11.61 16.05 -9.26
CA LEU A 94 -11.06 15.12 -8.29
C LEU A 94 -12.19 14.25 -7.69
N ILE A 95 -11.89 12.97 -7.50
CA ILE A 95 -12.81 12.02 -6.88
C ILE A 95 -12.12 11.28 -5.74
N ASP A 96 -12.87 10.95 -4.70
CA ASP A 96 -12.45 9.99 -3.69
C ASP A 96 -12.50 8.58 -4.29
N ILE A 97 -11.31 8.01 -4.52
CA ILE A 97 -11.18 6.72 -5.20
C ILE A 97 -11.85 5.61 -4.38
N PHE A 98 -11.68 5.61 -3.04
CA PHE A 98 -12.30 4.59 -2.19
C PHE A 98 -13.82 4.63 -2.31
N ARG A 99 -14.43 5.81 -2.19
CA ARG A 99 -15.88 5.94 -2.25
C ARG A 99 -16.44 5.65 -3.66
N THR A 100 -15.65 5.90 -4.69
CA THR A 100 -16.01 5.54 -6.08
C THR A 100 -16.06 4.02 -6.28
N PHE A 101 -15.10 3.26 -5.72
CA PHE A 101 -15.06 1.81 -5.85
C PHE A 101 -15.98 1.10 -4.84
N HIS A 102 -16.22 1.71 -3.70
CA HIS A 102 -16.97 1.14 -2.57
C HIS A 102 -18.03 2.13 -2.06
N PRO A 103 -19.08 2.45 -2.86
CA PRO A 103 -20.03 3.52 -2.53
C PRO A 103 -20.76 3.31 -1.20
N ASN A 104 -21.03 2.07 -0.83
CA ASN A 104 -21.80 1.70 0.35
C ASN A 104 -20.97 1.03 1.45
N ALA A 105 -19.63 1.00 1.33
CA ALA A 105 -18.81 0.33 2.33
C ALA A 105 -18.76 1.14 3.65
N GLU A 106 -18.95 0.43 4.75
CA GLU A 106 -18.79 0.93 6.12
C GLU A 106 -17.42 0.50 6.65
N GLU A 107 -16.37 0.98 6.02
CA GLU A 107 -14.98 0.76 6.41
C GLU A 107 -14.34 2.10 6.77
N TYR A 108 -13.57 2.12 7.87
CA TYR A 108 -13.07 3.34 8.48
C TYR A 108 -11.55 3.27 8.63
N THR A 109 -10.91 4.44 8.64
CA THR A 109 -9.45 4.54 8.79
C THR A 109 -9.03 4.94 10.19
N PHE A 110 -9.92 5.48 11.01
CA PHE A 110 -9.61 6.01 12.34
C PHE A 110 -10.68 5.61 13.37
N PHE A 111 -10.22 5.29 14.58
CA PHE A 111 -11.08 5.05 15.74
C PHE A 111 -10.81 6.08 16.83
N SER A 112 -11.84 6.87 17.18
CA SER A 112 -11.80 7.80 18.30
C SER A 112 -12.15 7.10 19.59
N SER A 113 -11.17 6.76 20.41
CA SER A 113 -11.38 6.14 21.73
C SER A 113 -12.14 7.06 22.70
N ALA A 114 -11.97 8.40 22.56
CA ALA A 114 -12.68 9.37 23.39
C ALA A 114 -14.19 9.42 23.14
N HIS A 115 -14.62 9.12 21.91
CA HIS A 115 -16.03 9.19 21.50
C HIS A 115 -16.64 7.84 21.14
N GLY A 116 -15.85 6.77 21.14
CA GLY A 116 -16.30 5.44 20.73
C GLY A 116 -16.81 5.40 19.27
N THR A 117 -16.29 6.25 18.39
CA THR A 117 -16.78 6.37 17.01
C THR A 117 -15.69 6.08 15.99
N PHE A 118 -16.10 5.47 14.89
CA PHE A 118 -15.22 5.22 13.75
C PHE A 118 -15.46 6.26 12.66
N SER A 119 -14.38 6.68 11.98
CA SER A 119 -14.45 7.59 10.84
C SER A 119 -13.39 7.25 9.79
N ARG A 120 -13.69 7.54 8.54
CA ARG A 120 -12.71 7.56 7.46
C ARG A 120 -12.33 9.01 7.21
N ILE A 121 -11.15 9.38 7.66
CA ILE A 121 -10.57 10.72 7.57
C ILE A 121 -9.31 10.75 6.73
N ASP A 122 -8.76 9.57 6.42
CA ASP A 122 -7.71 9.39 5.43
C ASP A 122 -8.35 9.17 4.06
N HIS A 123 -7.85 9.88 3.06
CA HIS A 123 -8.40 9.83 1.71
C HIS A 123 -7.33 9.64 0.65
N ILE A 124 -7.71 9.03 -0.45
CA ILE A 124 -6.92 8.98 -1.68
C ILE A 124 -7.80 9.53 -2.80
N LEU A 125 -7.42 10.72 -3.28
CA LEU A 125 -8.11 11.39 -4.38
C LEU A 125 -7.34 11.19 -5.68
N GLY A 126 -8.06 11.08 -6.78
CA GLY A 126 -7.50 11.02 -8.12
C GLY A 126 -8.37 11.77 -9.10
N HIS A 127 -7.83 12.07 -10.28
CA HIS A 127 -8.59 12.76 -11.31
C HIS A 127 -9.57 11.81 -12.03
N LYS A 128 -10.79 12.25 -12.28
CA LYS A 128 -11.88 11.48 -12.94
C LYS A 128 -11.43 10.81 -14.24
N SER A 129 -10.63 11.52 -15.07
CA SER A 129 -10.16 11.01 -16.36
C SER A 129 -9.26 9.79 -16.25
N ASN A 130 -8.62 9.58 -15.10
CA ASN A 130 -7.70 8.47 -14.86
C ASN A 130 -8.28 7.31 -14.03
N LEU A 131 -9.60 7.31 -13.82
CA LEU A 131 -10.28 6.26 -13.06
C LEU A 131 -9.94 4.84 -13.55
N SER A 132 -9.79 4.64 -14.86
CA SER A 132 -9.43 3.35 -15.46
C SER A 132 -8.03 2.84 -15.11
N LYS A 133 -7.14 3.72 -14.61
CA LYS A 133 -5.82 3.34 -14.14
C LYS A 133 -5.85 2.71 -12.74
N PHE A 134 -6.85 3.02 -11.94
CA PHE A 134 -6.99 2.47 -10.60
C PHE A 134 -7.59 1.07 -10.66
N LYS A 135 -6.94 0.09 -10.06
CA LYS A 135 -7.36 -1.33 -10.12
C LYS A 135 -8.10 -1.78 -8.88
N LYS A 136 -7.58 -1.40 -7.74
CA LYS A 136 -8.07 -1.84 -6.44
C LYS A 136 -7.67 -0.81 -5.39
N ILE A 137 -8.59 -0.53 -4.48
CA ILE A 137 -8.32 0.23 -3.27
C ILE A 137 -8.86 -0.55 -2.08
N GLU A 138 -8.14 -0.58 -0.98
CA GLU A 138 -8.54 -1.28 0.23
C GLU A 138 -8.01 -0.57 1.48
N ILE A 139 -8.72 -0.71 2.58
CA ILE A 139 -8.28 -0.32 3.91
C ILE A 139 -7.69 -1.56 4.58
N ILE A 140 -6.48 -1.41 5.13
CA ILE A 140 -5.71 -2.47 5.77
C ILE A 140 -5.62 -2.12 7.26
N SER A 141 -6.18 -2.99 8.10
CA SER A 141 -6.15 -2.81 9.54
C SER A 141 -4.72 -2.76 10.08
N SER A 142 -4.46 -1.84 11.00
CA SER A 142 -3.15 -1.65 11.65
C SER A 142 -3.28 -1.87 13.15
N ILE A 143 -2.34 -2.61 13.73
CA ILE A 143 -2.20 -2.76 15.19
C ILE A 143 -1.15 -1.81 15.78
N PHE A 144 -0.47 -1.03 14.94
CA PHE A 144 0.64 -0.14 15.34
C PHE A 144 0.22 1.33 15.42
N SER A 145 -1.03 1.65 15.05
CA SER A 145 -1.56 3.00 14.98
C SER A 145 -3.06 2.95 15.24
N ASP A 146 -3.64 4.05 15.70
CA ASP A 146 -5.08 4.33 15.72
C ASP A 146 -5.65 4.61 14.33
N HIS A 147 -4.77 4.75 13.32
CA HIS A 147 -5.14 4.79 11.91
C HIS A 147 -4.87 3.47 11.19
N ASN A 148 -5.80 3.07 10.34
CA ASN A 148 -5.65 1.99 9.38
C ASN A 148 -4.98 2.50 8.10
N ALA A 149 -4.15 1.66 7.48
CA ALA A 149 -3.48 2.04 6.24
C ALA A 149 -4.42 1.92 5.03
N MET A 150 -4.24 2.79 4.04
CA MET A 150 -4.91 2.68 2.74
C MET A 150 -3.94 2.18 1.67
N ARG A 151 -4.40 1.27 0.82
CA ARG A 151 -3.63 0.74 -0.29
C ARG A 151 -4.36 0.95 -1.61
N LEU A 152 -3.68 1.56 -2.57
CA LEU A 152 -4.15 1.74 -3.94
C LEU A 152 -3.25 0.98 -4.91
N ASP A 153 -3.84 0.09 -5.71
CA ASP A 153 -3.17 -0.60 -6.81
C ASP A 153 -3.44 0.14 -8.13
N ILE A 154 -2.37 0.62 -8.78
CA ILE A 154 -2.44 1.42 -10.00
C ILE A 154 -1.89 0.62 -11.18
N ASN A 155 -2.56 0.67 -12.32
CA ASN A 155 -2.13 0.02 -13.54
C ASN A 155 -1.24 0.94 -14.37
N TYR A 156 0.07 0.71 -14.32
CA TYR A 156 1.01 1.28 -15.28
C TYR A 156 1.26 0.30 -16.42
N LYS A 157 1.28 0.77 -17.67
CA LYS A 157 1.64 -0.07 -18.83
C LYS A 157 3.06 -0.60 -18.60
N LYS A 158 3.19 -1.91 -18.37
CA LYS A 158 4.50 -2.55 -18.36
C LYS A 158 5.10 -2.43 -19.75
N LYS A 159 6.02 -1.48 -19.97
CA LYS A 159 7.01 -1.70 -21.02
C LYS A 159 7.76 -2.97 -20.64
N THR A 160 7.75 -3.96 -21.53
CA THR A 160 8.52 -5.20 -21.36
C THR A 160 10.01 -4.83 -21.40
N VAL A 161 10.52 -4.33 -20.27
CA VAL A 161 11.95 -4.38 -20.02
C VAL A 161 12.28 -5.86 -19.96
N ARG A 162 13.09 -6.36 -20.89
CA ARG A 162 13.70 -7.68 -20.77
C ARG A 162 14.50 -7.67 -19.47
N ASN A 163 13.83 -7.98 -18.35
CA ASN A 163 14.54 -8.30 -17.15
C ASN A 163 15.37 -9.52 -17.47
N THR A 164 16.68 -9.34 -17.53
CA THR A 164 17.58 -10.48 -17.40
C THR A 164 17.20 -11.15 -16.09
N ASN A 165 16.52 -12.31 -16.18
CA ASN A 165 16.06 -13.07 -15.02
C ASN A 165 17.28 -13.65 -14.29
N THR A 166 18.09 -12.76 -13.69
CA THR A 166 19.17 -13.15 -12.82
C THR A 166 18.55 -13.50 -11.47
N TRP A 167 18.35 -14.80 -11.25
CA TRP A 167 17.92 -15.27 -9.95
C TRP A 167 18.98 -14.93 -8.89
N ARG A 168 18.55 -14.36 -7.77
CA ARG A 168 19.39 -14.10 -6.60
C ARG A 168 18.79 -14.79 -5.39
N LEU A 169 19.66 -15.47 -4.64
CA LEU A 169 19.28 -16.04 -3.35
C LEU A 169 18.89 -14.91 -2.39
N ASN A 170 17.73 -15.00 -1.77
CA ASN A 170 17.39 -14.13 -0.67
C ASN A 170 18.04 -14.64 0.63
N ASN A 171 19.08 -13.96 1.07
CA ASN A 171 19.88 -14.37 2.25
C ASN A 171 19.08 -14.36 3.55
N THR A 172 17.94 -13.65 3.64
CA THR A 172 17.13 -13.62 4.87
C THR A 172 16.58 -15.00 5.25
N PHE A 173 16.39 -15.90 4.27
CA PHE A 173 15.96 -17.27 4.55
C PHE A 173 17.05 -18.12 5.23
N LEU A 174 18.30 -17.74 5.09
CA LEU A 174 19.41 -18.43 5.77
C LEU A 174 19.47 -18.13 7.28
N ASN A 175 18.72 -17.13 7.76
CA ASN A 175 18.56 -16.87 9.19
C ASN A 175 17.62 -17.89 9.88
N ASN A 176 16.85 -18.67 9.08
CA ASN A 176 16.03 -19.75 9.61
C ASN A 176 16.87 -21.02 9.74
N GLN A 177 17.07 -21.48 10.98
CA GLN A 177 17.90 -22.64 11.28
C GLN A 177 17.44 -23.92 10.55
N GLN A 178 16.13 -24.17 10.48
CA GLN A 178 15.57 -25.34 9.79
C GLN A 178 15.90 -25.32 8.30
N VAL A 179 15.78 -24.15 7.66
CA VAL A 179 16.12 -23.94 6.26
C VAL A 179 17.62 -24.17 6.02
N THR A 180 18.45 -23.63 6.90
CA THR A 180 19.90 -23.78 6.81
C THR A 180 20.33 -25.24 6.95
N GLU A 181 19.73 -26.00 7.87
CA GLU A 181 20.04 -27.43 8.04
C GLU A 181 19.54 -28.26 6.85
N GLU A 182 18.39 -27.93 6.28
CA GLU A 182 17.91 -28.59 5.07
C GLU A 182 18.86 -28.35 3.89
N PHE A 183 19.35 -27.12 3.70
CA PHE A 183 20.34 -26.83 2.67
C PHE A 183 21.66 -27.58 2.88
N LYS A 184 22.17 -27.60 4.09
CA LYS A 184 23.39 -28.38 4.40
C LYS A 184 23.23 -29.85 4.05
N ARG A 185 22.08 -30.42 4.39
CA ARG A 185 21.76 -31.80 4.07
C ARG A 185 21.70 -32.06 2.56
N GLU A 186 21.07 -31.19 1.81
CA GLU A 186 20.97 -31.30 0.34
C GLU A 186 22.35 -31.16 -0.33
N ILE A 187 23.17 -30.22 0.14
CA ILE A 187 24.53 -30.02 -0.36
C ILE A 187 25.36 -31.28 -0.09
N LYS A 188 25.31 -31.82 1.15
CA LYS A 188 26.04 -33.03 1.53
C LYS A 188 25.62 -34.21 0.64
N LYS A 189 24.30 -34.42 0.49
CA LYS A 189 23.77 -35.49 -0.36
C LYS A 189 24.21 -35.35 -1.81
N PHE A 190 24.22 -34.12 -2.35
CA PHE A 190 24.67 -33.86 -3.71
C PHE A 190 26.16 -34.23 -3.88
N LEU A 191 27.03 -33.82 -2.95
CA LEU A 191 28.45 -34.11 -2.98
C LEU A 191 28.72 -35.63 -2.88
N GLU A 192 28.10 -36.32 -1.92
CA GLU A 192 28.23 -37.76 -1.74
C GLU A 192 27.83 -38.56 -3.00
N THR A 193 26.89 -38.03 -3.79
CA THR A 193 26.39 -38.74 -4.99
C THR A 193 27.21 -38.43 -6.25
N ASN A 194 27.81 -37.25 -6.35
CA ASN A 194 28.37 -36.74 -7.61
C ASN A 194 29.91 -36.54 -7.55
N ASP A 195 30.52 -36.61 -6.36
CA ASP A 195 31.96 -36.50 -6.22
C ASP A 195 32.60 -37.89 -6.50
N ASN A 196 33.32 -37.96 -7.62
CA ASN A 196 34.01 -39.17 -8.06
C ASN A 196 35.32 -38.80 -8.76
N GLU A 197 36.21 -39.79 -8.93
CA GLU A 197 37.56 -39.59 -9.47
C GLU A 197 37.61 -38.92 -10.87
N ASN A 198 36.49 -38.97 -11.63
CA ASN A 198 36.37 -38.38 -12.97
C ASN A 198 35.75 -36.97 -13.00
N THR A 199 35.32 -36.46 -11.84
CA THR A 199 34.63 -35.20 -11.75
C THR A 199 35.59 -34.08 -11.31
N THR A 200 35.75 -33.04 -12.16
CA THR A 200 36.55 -31.91 -11.75
C THR A 200 35.75 -31.06 -10.74
N THR A 201 36.45 -30.41 -9.82
CA THR A 201 35.85 -29.50 -8.82
C THR A 201 34.99 -28.42 -9.46
N GLN A 202 35.39 -27.90 -10.64
CA GLN A 202 34.63 -26.89 -11.36
C GLN A 202 33.29 -27.43 -11.88
N ASN A 203 33.30 -28.61 -12.49
CA ASN A 203 32.09 -29.26 -12.99
C ASN A 203 31.15 -29.64 -11.86
N LEU A 204 31.68 -30.15 -10.75
CA LEU A 204 30.93 -30.46 -9.55
C LEU A 204 30.23 -29.18 -9.00
N TRP A 205 30.97 -28.08 -8.94
CA TRP A 205 30.44 -26.78 -8.48
C TRP A 205 29.35 -26.23 -9.39
N ASP A 206 29.52 -26.31 -10.73
CA ASP A 206 28.54 -25.80 -11.69
C ASP A 206 27.25 -26.64 -11.68
N ALA A 207 27.39 -27.97 -11.57
CA ALA A 207 26.25 -28.85 -11.39
C ALA A 207 25.52 -28.61 -10.06
N ALA A 208 26.28 -28.45 -8.96
CA ALA A 208 25.73 -28.12 -7.64
C ALA A 208 24.90 -26.84 -7.67
N LYS A 209 25.39 -25.76 -8.29
CA LYS A 209 24.67 -24.51 -8.43
C LYS A 209 23.33 -24.70 -9.16
N ALA A 210 23.30 -25.51 -10.22
CA ALA A 210 22.08 -25.76 -10.98
C ALA A 210 21.03 -26.53 -10.18
N VAL A 211 21.42 -27.61 -9.49
CA VAL A 211 20.54 -28.46 -8.68
C VAL A 211 20.05 -27.70 -7.45
N LEU A 212 20.97 -27.08 -6.70
CA LEU A 212 20.63 -26.33 -5.49
C LEU A 212 19.74 -25.13 -5.77
N ARG A 213 19.92 -24.44 -6.92
CA ARG A 213 19.02 -23.36 -7.34
C ARG A 213 17.56 -23.80 -7.39
N GLY A 214 17.26 -24.96 -7.96
CA GLY A 214 15.89 -25.51 -8.02
C GLY A 214 15.33 -25.75 -6.61
N LYS A 215 16.12 -26.34 -5.74
CA LYS A 215 15.73 -26.56 -4.33
C LYS A 215 15.49 -25.27 -3.57
N PHE A 216 16.37 -24.28 -3.70
CA PHE A 216 16.21 -22.96 -3.10
C PHE A 216 14.94 -22.27 -3.55
N ILE A 217 14.61 -22.33 -4.85
CA ILE A 217 13.38 -21.75 -5.40
C ILE A 217 12.15 -22.42 -4.79
N ALA A 218 12.15 -23.74 -4.68
CA ALA A 218 11.03 -24.51 -4.11
C ALA A 218 10.79 -24.16 -2.64
N ILE A 219 11.84 -24.18 -1.81
CA ILE A 219 11.76 -23.85 -0.37
C ILE A 219 11.32 -22.40 -0.19
N GLN A 220 11.90 -21.45 -0.93
CA GLN A 220 11.52 -20.06 -0.88
C GLN A 220 10.05 -19.84 -1.24
N SER A 221 9.55 -20.52 -2.26
CA SER A 221 8.15 -20.43 -2.68
C SER A 221 7.21 -20.99 -1.62
N TYR A 222 7.58 -22.11 -0.99
CA TYR A 222 6.82 -22.71 0.09
C TYR A 222 6.73 -21.80 1.32
N LEU A 223 7.86 -21.27 1.78
CA LEU A 223 7.91 -20.37 2.93
C LEU A 223 7.11 -19.07 2.69
N LYS A 224 7.25 -18.46 1.50
CA LYS A 224 6.44 -17.28 1.14
C LYS A 224 4.94 -17.58 1.14
N LYS A 225 4.55 -18.76 0.69
CA LYS A 225 3.14 -19.17 0.70
C LYS A 225 2.62 -19.33 2.13
N GLN A 226 3.38 -19.96 3.01
CA GLN A 226 3.03 -20.11 4.43
C GLN A 226 2.94 -18.76 5.13
N GLU A 227 3.93 -17.89 4.95
CA GLU A 227 3.94 -16.55 5.52
C GLU A 227 2.72 -15.75 5.07
N LYS A 228 2.40 -15.81 3.76
CA LYS A 228 1.21 -15.15 3.23
C LYS A 228 -0.08 -15.65 3.88
N HIS A 229 -0.27 -16.97 3.99
CA HIS A 229 -1.45 -17.53 4.67
C HIS A 229 -1.55 -17.04 6.11
N ARG A 230 -0.44 -17.08 6.85
CA ARG A 230 -0.43 -16.61 8.24
C ARG A 230 -0.80 -15.12 8.37
N ILE A 231 -0.32 -14.29 7.45
CA ILE A 231 -0.68 -12.86 7.40
C ILE A 231 -2.17 -12.70 7.08
N ASP A 232 -2.68 -13.43 6.07
CA ASP A 232 -4.08 -13.36 5.66
C ASP A 232 -5.02 -13.80 6.81
N ASP A 233 -4.68 -14.86 7.55
CA ASP A 233 -5.43 -15.33 8.72
C ASP A 233 -5.45 -14.31 9.85
N LEU A 234 -4.29 -13.72 10.18
CA LEU A 234 -4.19 -12.69 11.21
C LEU A 234 -4.98 -11.44 10.83
N MET A 235 -4.90 -11.01 9.58
CA MET A 235 -5.68 -9.86 9.09
C MET A 235 -7.18 -10.11 9.14
N LEU A 236 -7.62 -11.33 8.80
CA LEU A 236 -9.02 -11.72 8.93
C LEU A 236 -9.49 -11.64 10.39
N HIS A 237 -8.67 -12.12 11.32
CA HIS A 237 -8.96 -12.05 12.75
C HIS A 237 -9.06 -10.60 13.25
N VAL A 238 -8.12 -9.73 12.90
CA VAL A 238 -8.18 -8.29 13.25
C VAL A 238 -9.46 -7.66 12.72
N LYS A 239 -9.83 -7.89 11.45
CA LYS A 239 -11.10 -7.38 10.88
C LYS A 239 -12.34 -7.89 11.60
N GLN A 240 -12.32 -9.12 12.09
CA GLN A 240 -13.45 -9.66 12.89
C GLN A 240 -13.57 -8.94 14.24
N LEU A 241 -12.46 -8.69 14.92
CA LEU A 241 -12.41 -7.94 16.18
C LEU A 241 -12.89 -6.50 16.00
N GLU A 242 -12.42 -5.80 14.97
CA GLU A 242 -12.89 -4.45 14.64
C GLU A 242 -14.41 -4.39 14.41
N LYS A 243 -14.96 -5.36 13.65
CA LYS A 243 -16.43 -5.43 13.44
C LYS A 243 -17.21 -5.70 14.74
N GLN A 244 -16.64 -6.48 15.67
CA GLN A 244 -17.27 -6.70 16.97
C GLN A 244 -17.28 -5.42 17.81
N GLU A 245 -16.20 -4.66 17.77
CA GLU A 245 -16.07 -3.39 18.46
C GLU A 245 -17.01 -2.32 17.88
N GLN A 246 -17.11 -2.23 16.56
CA GLN A 246 -18.08 -1.35 15.88
C GLN A 246 -19.52 -1.63 16.31
N LYS A 247 -19.90 -2.91 16.49
CA LYS A 247 -21.24 -3.28 16.96
C LYS A 247 -21.50 -2.91 18.42
N LYS A 248 -20.46 -2.98 19.28
CA LYS A 248 -20.58 -2.59 20.70
C LYS A 248 -20.77 -1.08 20.88
N THR A 249 -20.19 -0.27 20.00
CA THR A 249 -20.27 1.20 20.08
C THR A 249 -21.56 1.76 19.46
N GLN A 250 -22.34 0.93 18.76
CA GLN A 250 -23.63 1.33 18.17
C GLN A 250 -24.84 1.02 19.07
N ASN A 251 -24.65 0.29 20.16
CA ASN A 251 -25.65 -0.01 21.19
C ASN A 251 -25.43 0.86 22.43
#